data_d64d5f4d0e36e315ea7f338cd7b75903
#
_entry.id   d64d5f4d0e36e315ea7f338cd7b75903
#
_cell.length_a   1.000
_cell.length_b   1.000
_cell.length_c   1.000
_cell.angle_alpha   90.00
_cell.angle_beta   90.00
_cell.angle_gamma   90.00
#
_symmetry.space_group_name_H-M   'P 1'
#
loop_
_entity.id
_entity.type
_entity.pdbx_description
1 polymer ?
#
loop_
_entity_poly.entity_id
_entity_poly.type
_entity_poly.pdbx_seq_one_letter_code
_entity_poly.pdbx_strand_id
1 'polypeptide(L)'
;DGKPFFGGTYFPKEDRDGLPGFRRVCERLATAWREQRRELESGADGLTKHLQQVLAPPTPPGELDGERLAALVAASRARWDAVHAGFGTPPAFAPKFPNTVELLALLRGPEAGPSMAIEALRAMARSGLHDQVGGGFHRYTTDRQWRVPHFEKMLADNALLATLCLE
;
A
#
# COMPACT_ATOMS: atom_id res chain seq x y z
N ASP A 1 11.70 14.50 -20.94
CA ASP A 1 11.94 13.07 -21.12
C ASP A 1 11.24 12.19 -20.08
N GLY A 2 10.62 12.81 -19.06
CA GLY A 2 9.83 12.11 -18.04
C GLY A 2 10.61 11.33 -17.00
N LYS A 3 11.92 11.51 -16.90
CA LYS A 3 12.74 10.86 -15.88
C LYS A 3 12.59 11.54 -14.53
N PRO A 4 12.35 10.79 -13.43
CA PRO A 4 12.23 11.36 -12.11
C PRO A 4 13.60 11.81 -11.59
N PHE A 5 13.69 13.03 -11.06
CA PHE A 5 14.91 13.57 -10.45
C PHE A 5 14.70 14.04 -8.99
N PHE A 6 13.48 14.07 -8.55
CA PHE A 6 13.09 14.38 -7.17
C PHE A 6 11.75 13.74 -6.85
N GLY A 7 11.52 13.41 -5.58
CA GLY A 7 10.26 12.86 -5.11
C GLY A 7 10.05 13.11 -3.63
N GLY A 8 8.79 13.07 -3.21
CA GLY A 8 8.39 13.17 -1.81
C GLY A 8 6.91 12.88 -1.66
N THR A 9 6.48 12.58 -0.45
CA THR A 9 5.11 12.16 -0.15
C THR A 9 4.25 13.27 0.46
N TYR A 10 4.90 14.22 1.14
CA TYR A 10 4.21 15.32 1.80
C TYR A 10 5.07 16.58 1.79
N PHE A 11 4.45 17.70 1.48
CA PHE A 11 5.07 19.02 1.49
C PHE A 11 4.12 19.99 2.19
N PRO A 12 4.48 20.52 3.38
CA PRO A 12 3.67 21.55 4.03
C PRO A 12 3.67 22.84 3.20
N LYS A 13 2.67 23.68 3.38
CA LYS A 13 2.59 24.99 2.71
C LYS A 13 3.80 25.87 3.03
N GLU A 14 4.18 25.90 4.30
CA GLU A 14 5.29 26.65 4.86
C GLU A 14 6.22 25.71 5.63
N ASP A 15 7.46 26.15 5.93
CA ASP A 15 8.40 25.35 6.71
C ASP A 15 7.78 24.97 8.06
N ARG A 16 7.74 23.69 8.36
CA ARG A 16 7.11 23.16 9.57
C ARG A 16 7.78 21.88 10.04
N ASP A 17 8.03 21.77 11.34
CA ASP A 17 8.54 20.54 12.00
C ASP A 17 9.80 19.96 11.33
N GLY A 18 10.69 20.81 10.84
CA GLY A 18 11.91 20.43 10.13
C GLY A 18 11.72 20.08 8.64
N LEU A 19 10.48 20.09 8.15
CA LEU A 19 10.16 19.89 6.75
C LEU A 19 10.13 21.22 5.99
N PRO A 20 10.76 21.30 4.79
CA PRO A 20 10.69 22.51 3.98
C PRO A 20 9.30 22.68 3.37
N GLY A 21 8.80 23.90 3.35
CA GLY A 21 7.55 24.25 2.70
C GLY A 21 7.61 24.03 1.17
N PHE A 22 6.48 23.75 0.56
CA PHE A 22 6.37 23.44 -0.87
C PHE A 22 7.03 24.50 -1.77
N ARG A 23 6.77 25.78 -1.48
CA ARG A 23 7.38 26.89 -2.22
C ARG A 23 8.91 26.84 -2.19
N ARG A 24 9.48 26.63 -0.99
CA ARG A 24 10.92 26.53 -0.80
C ARG A 24 11.52 25.32 -1.54
N VAL A 25 10.81 24.19 -1.59
CA VAL A 25 11.21 23.03 -2.37
C VAL A 25 11.25 23.38 -3.86
N CYS A 26 10.19 24.01 -4.40
CA CYS A 26 10.15 24.43 -5.80
C CYS A 26 11.27 25.42 -6.16
N GLU A 27 11.55 26.42 -5.29
CA GLU A 27 12.61 27.39 -5.51
C GLU A 27 14.00 26.73 -5.53
N ARG A 28 14.26 25.77 -4.61
CA ARG A 28 15.50 24.99 -4.58
C ARG A 28 15.67 24.12 -5.81
N LEU A 29 14.62 23.42 -6.22
CA LEU A 29 14.65 22.59 -7.43
C LEU A 29 14.88 23.43 -8.69
N ALA A 30 14.24 24.60 -8.80
CA ALA A 30 14.45 25.50 -9.91
C ALA A 30 15.89 26.07 -9.96
N THR A 31 16.48 26.33 -8.80
CA THR A 31 17.89 26.76 -8.71
C THR A 31 18.84 25.63 -9.10
N ALA A 32 18.65 24.43 -8.52
CA ALA A 32 19.47 23.27 -8.82
C ALA A 32 19.36 22.89 -10.32
N TRP A 33 18.17 22.99 -10.93
CA TRP A 33 17.99 22.76 -12.36
C TRP A 33 18.80 23.74 -13.24
N ARG A 34 18.95 24.98 -12.83
CA ARG A 34 19.74 25.98 -13.56
C ARG A 34 21.25 25.83 -13.36
N GLU A 35 21.66 25.51 -12.14
CA GLU A 35 23.06 25.54 -11.74
C GLU A 35 23.76 24.17 -11.80
N GLN A 36 23.01 23.08 -11.59
CA GLN A 36 23.52 21.70 -11.46
C GLN A 36 22.82 20.74 -12.41
N ARG A 37 22.39 21.21 -13.57
CA ARG A 37 21.57 20.44 -14.50
C ARG A 37 22.17 19.07 -14.87
N ARG A 38 23.47 19.01 -15.17
CA ARG A 38 24.15 17.76 -15.55
C ARG A 38 24.11 16.72 -14.44
N GLU A 39 24.27 17.14 -13.20
CA GLU A 39 24.23 16.27 -12.03
C GLU A 39 22.81 15.72 -11.82
N LEU A 40 21.82 16.59 -11.95
CA LEU A 40 20.40 16.19 -11.86
C LEU A 40 20.02 15.20 -12.97
N GLU A 41 20.43 15.44 -14.20
CA GLU A 41 20.16 14.53 -15.33
C GLU A 41 20.85 13.18 -15.13
N SER A 42 22.11 13.17 -14.67
CA SER A 42 22.83 11.93 -14.33
C SER A 42 22.16 11.17 -13.17
N GLY A 43 21.73 11.87 -12.13
CA GLY A 43 20.97 11.30 -11.01
C GLY A 43 19.63 10.71 -11.47
N ALA A 44 18.90 11.42 -12.34
CA ALA A 44 17.65 10.96 -12.92
C ALA A 44 17.83 9.69 -13.77
N ASP A 45 18.92 9.59 -14.52
CA ASP A 45 19.26 8.39 -15.28
C ASP A 45 19.54 7.21 -14.36
N GLY A 46 20.30 7.41 -13.30
CA GLY A 46 20.57 6.39 -12.29
C GLY A 46 19.32 5.91 -11.59
N LEU A 47 18.47 6.86 -11.13
CA LEU A 47 17.19 6.55 -10.50
C LEU A 47 16.24 5.81 -11.45
N THR A 48 16.16 6.23 -12.70
CA THR A 48 15.33 5.56 -13.71
C THR A 48 15.76 4.10 -13.92
N LYS A 49 17.08 3.86 -14.06
CA LYS A 49 17.60 2.50 -14.18
C LYS A 49 17.29 1.64 -12.94
N HIS A 50 17.45 2.20 -11.76
CA HIS A 50 17.12 1.51 -10.52
C HIS A 50 15.63 1.16 -10.45
N LEU A 51 14.74 2.11 -10.76
CA LEU A 51 13.30 1.89 -10.77
C LEU A 51 12.89 0.82 -11.80
N GLN A 52 13.49 0.84 -12.99
CA GLN A 52 13.26 -0.19 -14.00
C GLN A 52 13.64 -1.60 -13.51
N GLN A 53 14.72 -1.73 -12.76
CA GLN A 53 15.14 -3.00 -12.17
C GLN A 53 14.19 -3.48 -11.06
N VAL A 54 13.79 -2.56 -10.16
CA VAL A 54 12.91 -2.87 -9.02
C VAL A 54 11.47 -3.14 -9.46
N LEU A 55 10.98 -2.40 -10.46
CA LEU A 55 9.62 -2.51 -10.98
C LEU A 55 9.49 -3.52 -12.14
N ALA A 56 10.60 -4.06 -12.62
CA ALA A 56 10.54 -5.12 -13.62
C ALA A 56 9.78 -6.32 -13.03
N PRO A 57 8.81 -6.87 -13.74
CA PRO A 57 8.09 -8.04 -13.26
C PRO A 57 9.09 -9.17 -13.03
N PRO A 58 9.10 -9.79 -11.85
CA PRO A 58 10.06 -10.85 -11.52
C PRO A 58 9.89 -12.12 -12.36
N THR A 59 8.77 -12.22 -13.05
CA THR A 59 8.42 -13.38 -13.88
C THR A 59 7.83 -12.90 -15.21
N PRO A 60 8.16 -13.54 -16.34
CA PRO A 60 7.52 -13.23 -17.62
C PRO A 60 6.00 -13.41 -17.54
N PRO A 61 5.23 -12.68 -18.37
CA PRO A 61 3.81 -12.88 -18.47
C PRO A 61 3.50 -14.34 -18.76
N GLY A 62 2.58 -14.92 -18.02
CA GLY A 62 2.16 -16.31 -18.20
C GLY A 62 0.70 -16.45 -17.80
N GLU A 63 0.11 -17.61 -18.08
CA GLU A 63 -1.26 -17.89 -17.71
C GLU A 63 -1.43 -17.89 -16.18
N LEU A 64 -2.60 -17.44 -15.72
CA LEU A 64 -3.01 -17.56 -14.33
C LEU A 64 -3.46 -18.99 -14.12
N ASP A 65 -2.62 -19.77 -13.47
CA ASP A 65 -2.87 -21.17 -13.14
C ASP A 65 -3.03 -21.41 -11.63
N GLY A 66 -3.37 -22.63 -11.27
CA GLY A 66 -3.54 -23.02 -9.87
C GLY A 66 -2.26 -22.93 -9.04
N GLU A 67 -1.09 -23.10 -9.66
CA GLU A 67 0.20 -23.01 -8.96
C GLU A 67 0.49 -21.57 -8.53
N ARG A 68 0.18 -20.59 -9.37
CA ARG A 68 0.33 -19.16 -9.04
C ARG A 68 -0.62 -18.72 -7.93
N LEU A 69 -1.86 -19.23 -7.93
CA LEU A 69 -2.79 -18.97 -6.84
C LEU A 69 -2.32 -19.64 -5.54
N ALA A 70 -1.81 -20.86 -5.59
CA ALA A 70 -1.22 -21.51 -4.43
C ALA A 70 0.01 -20.77 -3.89
N ALA A 71 0.88 -20.28 -4.77
CA ALA A 71 2.02 -19.45 -4.40
C ALA A 71 1.59 -18.13 -3.74
N LEU A 72 0.52 -17.49 -4.24
CA LEU A 72 -0.06 -16.31 -3.58
C LEU A 72 -0.54 -16.63 -2.17
N VAL A 73 -1.30 -17.72 -1.99
CA VAL A 73 -1.78 -18.14 -0.65
C VAL A 73 -0.61 -18.41 0.29
N ALA A 74 0.44 -19.07 -0.17
CA ALA A 74 1.63 -19.33 0.63
C ALA A 74 2.37 -18.04 1.03
N ALA A 75 2.53 -17.10 0.10
CA ALA A 75 3.13 -15.80 0.36
C ALA A 75 2.30 -14.96 1.34
N SER A 76 0.98 -14.98 1.20
CA SER A 76 0.05 -14.29 2.11
C SER A 76 0.11 -14.89 3.52
N ARG A 77 0.21 -16.22 3.63
CA ARG A 77 0.34 -16.93 4.92
C ARG A 77 1.60 -16.50 5.68
N ALA A 78 2.70 -16.22 5.03
CA ALA A 78 3.93 -15.75 5.67
C ALA A 78 3.78 -14.35 6.33
N ARG A 79 2.79 -13.56 5.91
CA ARG A 79 2.48 -12.24 6.44
C ARG A 79 1.19 -12.21 7.27
N TRP A 80 0.58 -13.35 7.49
CA TRP A 80 -0.67 -13.49 8.21
C TRP A 80 -0.51 -13.30 9.71
N ASP A 81 -1.31 -12.42 10.29
CA ASP A 81 -1.46 -12.26 11.73
C ASP A 81 -2.51 -13.24 12.27
N ALA A 82 -2.08 -14.38 12.78
CA ALA A 82 -2.98 -15.41 13.31
C ALA A 82 -3.72 -14.99 14.59
N VAL A 83 -3.32 -13.90 15.26
CA VAL A 83 -3.94 -13.44 16.51
C VAL A 83 -5.05 -12.44 16.23
N HIS A 84 -4.83 -11.51 15.30
CA HIS A 84 -5.76 -10.42 15.02
C HIS A 84 -6.27 -10.39 13.59
N ALA A 85 -6.04 -11.45 12.83
CA ALA A 85 -6.33 -11.57 11.42
C ALA A 85 -5.73 -10.43 10.54
N GLY A 86 -5.72 -10.62 9.22
CA GLY A 86 -5.15 -9.64 8.30
C GLY A 86 -3.64 -9.75 8.14
N PHE A 87 -3.07 -8.89 7.32
CA PHE A 87 -1.69 -8.98 6.86
C PHE A 87 -0.83 -7.83 7.39
N GLY A 88 0.45 -8.10 7.57
CA GLY A 88 1.41 -7.08 7.98
C GLY A 88 2.84 -7.63 7.96
N THR A 89 3.79 -6.81 8.35
CA THR A 89 5.20 -7.24 8.49
C THR A 89 5.45 -7.72 9.92
N PRO A 90 5.76 -9.02 10.11
CA PRO A 90 6.14 -9.51 11.44
C PRO A 90 7.38 -8.78 11.99
N PRO A 91 7.52 -8.65 13.31
CA PRO A 91 6.60 -9.10 14.36
C PRO A 91 5.51 -8.06 14.69
N ALA A 92 5.64 -6.82 14.20
CA ALA A 92 4.76 -5.71 14.59
C ALA A 92 3.35 -5.82 14.00
N PHE A 93 3.22 -6.25 12.74
CA PHE A 93 1.98 -6.29 11.97
C PHE A 93 1.21 -4.97 11.95
N ALA A 94 1.90 -3.84 12.12
CA ALA A 94 1.35 -2.49 12.13
C ALA A 94 2.25 -1.56 11.27
N PRO A 95 1.69 -0.52 10.62
CA PRO A 95 0.26 -0.28 10.44
C PRO A 95 -0.44 -1.39 9.63
N LYS A 96 -1.75 -1.55 9.81
CA LYS A 96 -2.52 -2.65 9.21
C LYS A 96 -3.52 -2.13 8.17
N PHE A 97 -3.39 -2.61 6.94
CA PHE A 97 -4.20 -2.21 5.79
C PHE A 97 -5.23 -3.27 5.41
N PRO A 98 -6.36 -2.89 4.78
CA PRO A 98 -7.37 -3.84 4.31
C PRO A 98 -6.87 -4.83 3.27
N ASN A 99 -5.88 -4.48 2.45
CA ASN A 99 -5.33 -5.31 1.37
C ASN A 99 -6.43 -5.93 0.46
N THR A 100 -7.37 -5.10 0.04
CA THR A 100 -8.62 -5.50 -0.63
C THR A 100 -8.41 -6.37 -1.88
N VAL A 101 -7.43 -6.03 -2.72
CA VAL A 101 -7.11 -6.80 -3.93
C VAL A 101 -6.57 -8.19 -3.58
N GLU A 102 -5.74 -8.28 -2.53
CA GLU A 102 -5.21 -9.56 -2.05
C GLU A 102 -6.33 -10.43 -1.49
N LEU A 103 -7.27 -9.87 -0.74
CA LEU A 103 -8.42 -10.59 -0.20
C LEU A 103 -9.33 -11.13 -1.33
N LEU A 104 -9.58 -10.35 -2.38
CA LEU A 104 -10.33 -10.81 -3.55
C LEU A 104 -9.65 -11.99 -4.26
N ALA A 105 -8.34 -11.93 -4.40
CA ALA A 105 -7.57 -13.03 -4.99
C ALA A 105 -7.59 -14.28 -4.09
N LEU A 106 -7.47 -14.10 -2.76
CA LEU A 106 -7.52 -15.19 -1.79
C LEU A 106 -8.88 -15.90 -1.74
N LEU A 107 -10.00 -15.16 -1.90
CA LEU A 107 -11.34 -15.78 -2.00
C LEU A 107 -11.44 -16.77 -3.15
N ARG A 108 -10.70 -16.53 -4.24
CA ARG A 108 -10.66 -17.42 -5.43
C ARG A 108 -9.50 -18.41 -5.37
N GLY A 109 -8.67 -18.32 -4.34
CA GLY A 109 -7.53 -19.20 -4.14
C GLY A 109 -7.91 -20.57 -3.57
N PRO A 110 -6.99 -21.54 -3.64
CA PRO A 110 -7.18 -22.85 -3.04
C PRO A 110 -7.06 -22.81 -1.50
N GLU A 111 -7.60 -23.87 -0.88
CA GLU A 111 -7.40 -24.23 0.53
C GLU A 111 -7.71 -23.11 1.55
N ALA A 112 -6.65 -22.61 2.21
CA ALA A 112 -6.76 -21.64 3.30
C ALA A 112 -7.01 -20.19 2.83
N GLY A 113 -6.93 -19.91 1.53
CA GLY A 113 -7.14 -18.56 0.99
C GLY A 113 -8.48 -17.95 1.39
N PRO A 114 -9.62 -18.63 1.08
CA PRO A 114 -10.95 -18.15 1.48
C PRO A 114 -11.12 -17.95 2.98
N SER A 115 -10.60 -18.87 3.81
CA SER A 115 -10.68 -18.73 5.27
C SER A 115 -9.96 -17.47 5.75
N MET A 116 -8.74 -17.20 5.26
CA MET A 116 -7.98 -16.00 5.61
C MET A 116 -8.72 -14.72 5.18
N ALA A 117 -9.29 -14.71 3.99
CA ALA A 117 -10.06 -13.55 3.50
C ALA A 117 -11.28 -13.27 4.36
N ILE A 118 -12.06 -14.30 4.68
CA ILE A 118 -13.26 -14.19 5.50
C ILE A 118 -12.91 -13.76 6.94
N GLU A 119 -11.87 -14.33 7.53
CA GLU A 119 -11.41 -13.95 8.87
C GLU A 119 -10.95 -12.48 8.92
N ALA A 120 -10.18 -12.03 7.92
CA ALA A 120 -9.76 -10.63 7.81
C ALA A 120 -10.96 -9.69 7.69
N LEU A 121 -11.92 -10.02 6.81
CA LEU A 121 -13.15 -9.22 6.65
C LEU A 121 -13.95 -9.12 7.96
N ARG A 122 -14.14 -10.24 8.66
CA ARG A 122 -14.83 -10.27 9.95
C ARG A 122 -14.11 -9.44 11.01
N ALA A 123 -12.78 -9.52 11.07
CA ALA A 123 -11.99 -8.73 12.00
C ALA A 123 -12.13 -7.23 11.70
N MET A 124 -12.01 -6.82 10.45
CA MET A 124 -12.19 -5.43 10.02
C MET A 124 -13.59 -4.90 10.31
N ALA A 125 -14.63 -5.66 9.97
CA ALA A 125 -16.03 -5.23 10.15
C ALA A 125 -16.43 -5.03 11.62
N ARG A 126 -15.79 -5.76 12.55
CA ARG A 126 -16.07 -5.70 13.99
C ARG A 126 -15.13 -4.79 14.77
N SER A 127 -14.28 -4.04 14.07
CA SER A 127 -13.21 -3.26 14.67
C SER A 127 -13.38 -1.76 14.46
N GLY A 128 -12.42 -0.97 14.96
CA GLY A 128 -12.36 0.47 14.71
C GLY A 128 -12.03 0.84 13.27
N LEU A 129 -11.61 -0.10 12.43
CA LEU A 129 -11.43 0.18 11.00
C LEU A 129 -12.78 0.46 10.31
N HIS A 130 -13.86 -0.21 10.71
CA HIS A 130 -15.21 0.06 10.23
C HIS A 130 -15.80 1.24 10.99
N ASP A 131 -16.27 2.26 10.27
CA ASP A 131 -17.01 3.37 10.86
C ASP A 131 -18.43 2.91 11.22
N GLN A 132 -18.62 2.61 12.50
CA GLN A 132 -19.89 2.08 13.02
C GLN A 132 -21.04 3.09 12.99
N VAL A 133 -20.77 4.38 12.76
CA VAL A 133 -21.78 5.46 12.74
C VAL A 133 -22.06 5.90 11.31
N GLY A 134 -21.02 6.26 10.57
CA GLY A 134 -21.15 6.79 9.21
C GLY A 134 -21.06 5.72 8.11
N GLY A 135 -20.74 4.48 8.47
CA GLY A 135 -20.53 3.39 7.51
C GLY A 135 -19.23 3.47 6.74
N GLY A 136 -18.89 2.36 6.06
CA GLY A 136 -17.65 2.23 5.32
C GLY A 136 -16.42 2.00 6.20
N PHE A 137 -15.27 1.87 5.55
CA PHE A 137 -14.01 1.51 6.19
C PHE A 137 -12.98 2.63 6.07
N HIS A 138 -12.26 2.88 7.14
CA HIS A 138 -11.11 3.75 7.15
C HIS A 138 -9.93 3.13 6.37
N ARG A 139 -8.95 3.95 6.00
CA ARG A 139 -7.85 3.56 5.12
C ARG A 139 -6.98 2.45 5.72
N TYR A 140 -6.61 2.56 6.99
CA TYR A 140 -5.78 1.60 7.74
C TYR A 140 -5.90 1.85 9.24
N THR A 141 -5.38 0.94 10.04
CA THR A 141 -5.17 1.17 11.48
C THR A 141 -3.69 1.35 11.80
N THR A 142 -3.41 2.21 12.76
CA THR A 142 -2.04 2.47 13.24
C THR A 142 -1.52 1.35 14.14
N ASP A 143 -2.42 0.53 14.64
CA ASP A 143 -2.14 -0.59 15.55
C ASP A 143 -2.44 -1.95 14.90
N ARG A 144 -1.91 -3.02 15.53
CA ARG A 144 -2.08 -4.40 15.11
C ARG A 144 -3.51 -4.94 15.31
N GLN A 145 -4.24 -4.41 16.29
CA GLN A 145 -5.52 -4.93 16.75
C GLN A 145 -6.74 -4.40 16.00
N TRP A 146 -6.54 -3.60 14.96
CA TRP A 146 -7.59 -2.93 14.22
C TRP A 146 -8.40 -1.89 15.03
N ARG A 147 -7.81 -1.25 16.07
CA ARG A 147 -8.53 -0.39 17.01
C ARG A 147 -8.48 1.08 16.66
N VAL A 148 -7.31 1.60 16.29
CA VAL A 148 -7.07 3.03 16.09
C VAL A 148 -6.93 3.33 14.61
N PRO A 149 -8.02 3.76 13.93
CA PRO A 149 -7.99 4.02 12.51
C PRO A 149 -7.31 5.34 12.18
N HIS A 150 -6.72 5.41 11.00
CA HIS A 150 -6.45 6.67 10.34
C HIS A 150 -7.75 7.13 9.65
N PHE A 151 -8.32 8.24 10.13
CA PHE A 151 -9.66 8.73 9.75
C PHE A 151 -9.72 9.28 8.32
N GLU A 152 -9.42 8.46 7.35
CA GLU A 152 -9.51 8.71 5.92
C GLU A 152 -10.23 7.52 5.28
N LYS A 153 -11.16 7.76 4.37
CA LYS A 153 -11.87 6.71 3.62
C LYS A 153 -11.49 6.79 2.15
N MET A 154 -10.86 5.73 1.64
CA MET A 154 -10.50 5.64 0.23
C MET A 154 -11.67 5.07 -0.57
N LEU A 155 -12.06 5.74 -1.64
CA LEU A 155 -13.15 5.28 -2.50
C LEU A 155 -12.86 3.89 -3.10
N ALA A 156 -11.63 3.68 -3.57
CA ALA A 156 -11.22 2.41 -4.16
C ALA A 156 -11.31 1.25 -3.16
N ASP A 157 -10.79 1.44 -1.93
CA ASP A 157 -10.85 0.40 -0.90
C ASP A 157 -12.29 0.06 -0.51
N ASN A 158 -13.14 1.08 -0.32
CA ASN A 158 -14.54 0.87 0.05
C ASN A 158 -15.33 0.19 -1.07
N ALA A 159 -15.10 0.52 -2.32
CA ALA A 159 -15.73 -0.15 -3.46
C ALA A 159 -15.34 -1.63 -3.53
N LEU A 160 -14.04 -1.94 -3.35
CA LEU A 160 -13.56 -3.32 -3.35
C LEU A 160 -14.03 -4.11 -2.11
N LEU A 161 -14.10 -3.47 -0.93
CA LEU A 161 -14.68 -4.10 0.27
C LEU A 161 -16.17 -4.40 0.12
N ALA A 162 -16.93 -3.51 -0.53
CA ALA A 162 -18.31 -3.79 -0.86
C ALA A 162 -18.46 -5.01 -1.77
N THR A 163 -17.60 -5.13 -2.80
CA THR A 163 -17.55 -6.31 -3.66
C THR A 163 -17.19 -7.57 -2.86
N LEU A 164 -16.16 -7.49 -1.99
CA LEU A 164 -15.76 -8.60 -1.12
C LEU A 164 -16.89 -9.10 -0.19
N CYS A 165 -17.73 -8.20 0.29
CA CYS A 165 -18.86 -8.57 1.17
C CYS A 165 -20.02 -9.26 0.41
N LEU A 166 -20.04 -9.19 -0.91
CA LEU A 166 -21.08 -9.80 -1.77
C LEU A 166 -20.68 -11.18 -2.30
N GLU A 167 -19.38 -11.49 -2.29
CA GLU A 167 -18.81 -12.79 -2.69
C GLU A 167 -18.85 -13.82 -1.57
#